data_5c49a5b10ac184ebae3b9d78d6a5cd76
#
_entry.id   5c49a5b10ac184ebae3b9d78d6a5cd76
#
_cell.length_a   1.000
_cell.length_b   1.000
_cell.length_c   1.000
_cell.angle_alpha   90.00
_cell.angle_beta   90.00
_cell.angle_gamma   90.00
#
_symmetry.space_group_name_H-M   'P 1'
#
loop_
_entity.id
_entity.type
_entity.pdbx_description
1 polymer ?
#
loop_
_entity_poly.entity_id
_entity_poly.type
_entity_poly.pdbx_seq_one_letter_code
_entity_poly.pdbx_strand_id
1 'polypeptide(L)'
;MYIRRKVHITLLLSVFLSGCGLFGGDEDDNEFAGLSTEAQFYERALDQLNGQNFRAAISTYQALESRFPFGRYAEQAQIEIVYAYYRNDDMEAARAAADRFIRLHPDSENIDYAYYMKGLSSFTDGGGIFNRFLPIDHTKRDPGSAQESFTDFAQLLALYPDSAYAGDARARMIYLRNNLARYEIHVADYYTERRAYIAALRRAQYVVENFQGTPAVADGMAIMVECYLRLGLNELADTSLALLKENYPQHASIDSDGDFIIRTEI
;
A
#
# COMPACT_ATOMS: atom_id res chain seq x y z
N MET A 1 55.84 -25.86 24.09
CA MET A 1 54.55 -25.28 24.58
C MET A 1 53.64 -24.80 23.45
N TYR A 2 53.99 -25.02 22.17
CA TYR A 2 53.22 -24.55 20.98
C TYR A 2 52.31 -25.63 20.35
N ILE A 3 52.56 -26.91 20.61
CA ILE A 3 51.84 -28.03 19.96
C ILE A 3 50.51 -28.33 20.66
N ARG A 4 50.38 -28.09 21.99
CA ARG A 4 49.14 -28.35 22.73
C ARG A 4 48.01 -27.36 22.41
N ARG A 5 48.32 -26.17 21.92
CA ARG A 5 47.31 -25.13 21.58
C ARG A 5 46.61 -25.37 20.25
N LYS A 6 47.27 -26.02 19.29
CA LYS A 6 46.71 -26.34 17.96
C LYS A 6 45.70 -27.49 17.95
N VAL A 7 45.87 -28.46 18.90
CA VAL A 7 44.96 -29.61 18.99
C VAL A 7 43.59 -29.22 19.56
N HIS A 8 43.52 -28.23 20.45
CA HIS A 8 42.25 -27.76 20.97
C HIS A 8 41.47 -26.89 20.02
N ILE A 9 42.12 -26.17 19.11
CA ILE A 9 41.45 -25.34 18.07
C ILE A 9 40.87 -26.25 16.99
N THR A 10 41.56 -27.33 16.62
CA THR A 10 41.06 -28.29 15.61
C THR A 10 39.89 -29.11 16.13
N LEU A 11 39.85 -29.41 17.44
CA LEU A 11 38.74 -30.14 18.04
C LEU A 11 37.48 -29.26 18.22
N LEU A 12 37.66 -27.94 18.43
CA LEU A 12 36.54 -26.99 18.53
C LEU A 12 35.91 -26.67 17.16
N LEU A 13 36.69 -26.75 16.09
CA LEU A 13 36.20 -26.48 14.73
C LEU A 13 35.41 -27.68 14.14
N SER A 14 35.68 -28.89 14.62
CA SER A 14 34.99 -30.10 14.15
C SER A 14 33.59 -30.31 14.80
N VAL A 15 33.28 -29.61 15.89
CA VAL A 15 31.94 -29.67 16.53
C VAL A 15 30.93 -28.75 15.84
N PHE A 16 31.39 -27.73 15.07
CA PHE A 16 30.49 -26.82 14.34
C PHE A 16 30.03 -27.34 12.99
N LEU A 17 30.61 -28.41 12.44
CA LEU A 17 30.21 -28.96 11.13
C LEU A 17 29.22 -30.13 11.22
N SER A 18 28.83 -30.58 12.41
CA SER A 18 27.85 -31.67 12.58
C SER A 18 26.42 -31.20 12.89
N GLY A 19 26.15 -29.90 12.76
CA GLY A 19 24.87 -29.28 13.11
C GLY A 19 23.83 -29.17 11.99
N CYS A 20 24.05 -29.67 10.78
CA CYS A 20 23.14 -29.53 9.64
C CYS A 20 22.28 -30.77 9.34
N GLY A 21 22.02 -31.62 10.31
CA GLY A 21 21.31 -32.88 10.02
C GLY A 21 20.23 -33.31 11.00
N LEU A 22 19.85 -32.49 12.01
CA LEU A 22 18.93 -32.96 13.05
C LEU A 22 17.65 -32.15 13.25
N PHE A 23 17.37 -31.12 12.44
CA PHE A 23 16.12 -30.33 12.53
C PHE A 23 15.46 -30.08 11.17
N GLY A 24 15.44 -31.06 10.29
CA GLY A 24 14.80 -30.97 8.99
C GLY A 24 14.20 -32.31 8.60
N GLY A 25 13.10 -32.69 9.17
CA GLY A 25 12.36 -33.87 8.80
C GLY A 25 11.22 -34.15 9.75
N ASP A 26 10.01 -34.27 9.22
CA ASP A 26 8.81 -34.91 9.79
C ASP A 26 7.73 -34.05 10.47
N GLU A 27 7.78 -32.72 10.51
CA GLU A 27 6.57 -31.96 10.91
C GLU A 27 5.56 -31.82 9.75
N ASP A 28 6.03 -31.68 8.51
CA ASP A 28 5.16 -31.48 7.32
C ASP A 28 4.36 -32.74 6.94
N ASP A 29 4.91 -33.93 7.15
CA ASP A 29 4.21 -35.18 6.79
C ASP A 29 3.04 -35.52 7.71
N ASN A 30 3.00 -34.96 8.92
CA ASN A 30 1.94 -35.21 9.91
C ASN A 30 0.76 -34.23 9.75
N GLU A 31 1.00 -32.99 9.28
CA GLU A 31 -0.06 -31.98 9.11
C GLU A 31 -1.08 -32.39 8.04
N PHE A 32 -0.61 -33.05 6.98
CA PHE A 32 -1.45 -33.50 5.86
C PHE A 32 -1.73 -35.02 5.88
N ALA A 33 -1.53 -35.67 7.02
CA ALA A 33 -1.80 -37.09 7.16
C ALA A 33 -3.28 -37.40 6.85
N GLY A 34 -3.49 -38.38 5.95
CA GLY A 34 -4.81 -38.78 5.50
C GLY A 34 -5.36 -38.01 4.29
N LEU A 35 -4.66 -36.98 3.80
CA LEU A 35 -5.00 -36.33 2.54
C LEU A 35 -4.19 -36.94 1.41
N SER A 36 -4.89 -37.49 0.40
CA SER A 36 -4.26 -38.17 -0.72
C SER A 36 -4.70 -37.65 -2.11
N THR A 37 -5.82 -36.94 -2.16
CA THR A 37 -6.38 -36.41 -3.40
C THR A 37 -6.43 -34.90 -3.39
N GLU A 38 -6.34 -34.29 -4.57
CA GLU A 38 -6.47 -32.86 -4.77
C GLU A 38 -7.75 -32.29 -4.14
N ALA A 39 -8.89 -32.96 -4.35
CA ALA A 39 -10.17 -32.55 -3.77
C ALA A 39 -10.13 -32.48 -2.23
N GLN A 40 -9.50 -33.46 -1.57
CA GLN A 40 -9.38 -33.47 -0.11
C GLN A 40 -8.54 -32.29 0.39
N PHE A 41 -7.43 -31.96 -0.29
CA PHE A 41 -6.65 -30.76 0.05
C PHE A 41 -7.47 -29.49 -0.14
N TYR A 42 -8.18 -29.37 -1.25
CA TYR A 42 -8.99 -28.18 -1.54
C TYR A 42 -10.13 -28.01 -0.53
N GLU A 43 -10.92 -29.04 -0.26
CA GLU A 43 -12.00 -29.01 0.73
C GLU A 43 -11.49 -28.64 2.11
N ARG A 44 -10.37 -29.23 2.55
CA ARG A 44 -9.77 -28.90 3.84
C ARG A 44 -9.31 -27.44 3.92
N ALA A 45 -8.65 -26.94 2.88
CA ALA A 45 -8.21 -25.55 2.82
C ALA A 45 -9.41 -24.58 2.86
N LEU A 46 -10.48 -24.91 2.13
CA LEU A 46 -11.71 -24.13 2.11
C LEU A 46 -12.41 -24.13 3.48
N ASP A 47 -12.47 -25.26 4.17
CA ASP A 47 -13.02 -25.35 5.54
C ASP A 47 -12.19 -24.50 6.52
N GLN A 48 -10.87 -24.54 6.41
CA GLN A 48 -9.98 -23.71 7.22
C GLN A 48 -10.16 -22.21 6.93
N LEU A 49 -10.32 -21.84 5.66
CA LEU A 49 -10.58 -20.48 5.22
C LEU A 49 -11.91 -19.97 5.78
N ASN A 50 -12.97 -20.75 5.64
CA ASN A 50 -14.31 -20.45 6.17
C ASN A 50 -14.33 -20.39 7.70
N GLY A 51 -13.54 -21.23 8.35
CA GLY A 51 -13.30 -21.23 9.78
C GLY A 51 -12.39 -20.10 10.28
N GLN A 52 -11.95 -19.20 9.38
CA GLN A 52 -11.04 -18.08 9.65
C GLN A 52 -9.65 -18.52 10.19
N ASN A 53 -9.29 -19.76 9.97
CA ASN A 53 -7.93 -20.26 10.23
C ASN A 53 -7.05 -20.04 9.01
N PHE A 54 -6.79 -18.75 8.71
CA PHE A 54 -6.12 -18.32 7.48
C PHE A 54 -4.72 -18.91 7.33
N ARG A 55 -3.96 -19.03 8.42
CA ARG A 55 -2.61 -19.62 8.40
C ARG A 55 -2.64 -21.09 7.97
N ALA A 56 -3.55 -21.88 8.51
CA ALA A 56 -3.70 -23.28 8.11
C ALA A 56 -4.21 -23.39 6.67
N ALA A 57 -5.17 -22.54 6.26
CA ALA A 57 -5.63 -22.48 4.88
C ALA A 57 -4.49 -22.21 3.89
N ILE A 58 -3.62 -21.23 4.20
CA ILE A 58 -2.42 -20.89 3.40
C ILE A 58 -1.53 -22.13 3.25
N SER A 59 -1.18 -22.80 4.37
CA SER A 59 -0.34 -24.01 4.35
C SER A 59 -0.96 -25.11 3.50
N THR A 60 -2.26 -25.35 3.63
CA THR A 60 -2.96 -26.39 2.88
C THR A 60 -3.07 -26.08 1.39
N TYR A 61 -3.35 -24.81 1.00
CA TYR A 61 -3.34 -24.39 -0.42
C TYR A 61 -1.95 -24.48 -1.03
N GLN A 62 -0.89 -24.12 -0.30
CA GLN A 62 0.49 -24.29 -0.78
C GLN A 62 0.84 -25.78 -1.00
N ALA A 63 0.42 -26.65 -0.07
CA ALA A 63 0.60 -28.09 -0.22
C ALA A 63 -0.18 -28.65 -1.41
N LEU A 64 -1.40 -28.17 -1.66
CA LEU A 64 -2.18 -28.51 -2.84
C LEU A 64 -1.42 -28.12 -4.11
N GLU A 65 -0.99 -26.87 -4.20
CA GLU A 65 -0.25 -26.35 -5.36
C GLU A 65 1.04 -27.11 -5.63
N SER A 66 1.79 -27.47 -4.57
CA SER A 66 3.03 -28.22 -4.69
C SER A 66 2.81 -29.64 -5.19
N ARG A 67 1.75 -30.32 -4.72
CA ARG A 67 1.45 -31.71 -5.06
C ARG A 67 0.66 -31.88 -6.35
N PHE A 68 -0.18 -30.90 -6.69
CA PHE A 68 -1.08 -30.95 -7.84
C PHE A 68 -1.02 -29.65 -8.67
N PRO A 69 0.16 -29.26 -9.21
CA PRO A 69 0.35 -27.95 -9.86
C PRO A 69 -0.49 -27.72 -11.11
N PHE A 70 -0.99 -28.81 -11.73
CA PHE A 70 -1.85 -28.79 -12.92
C PHE A 70 -3.20 -29.43 -12.64
N GLY A 71 -3.58 -29.48 -11.39
CA GLY A 71 -4.83 -30.06 -10.95
C GLY A 71 -6.04 -29.17 -11.28
N ARG A 72 -7.22 -29.77 -11.17
CA ARG A 72 -8.49 -29.08 -11.42
C ARG A 72 -8.74 -27.90 -10.50
N TYR A 73 -8.22 -27.97 -9.25
CA TYR A 73 -8.40 -26.95 -8.23
C TYR A 73 -7.19 -26.00 -8.10
N ALA A 74 -6.13 -26.22 -8.90
CA ALA A 74 -4.89 -25.44 -8.76
C ALA A 74 -5.10 -23.95 -8.97
N GLU A 75 -5.83 -23.56 -10.03
CA GLU A 75 -6.14 -22.15 -10.31
C GLU A 75 -6.99 -21.54 -9.20
N GLN A 76 -8.05 -22.23 -8.76
CA GLN A 76 -8.93 -21.76 -7.69
C GLN A 76 -8.17 -21.63 -6.37
N ALA A 77 -7.30 -22.59 -6.04
CA ALA A 77 -6.46 -22.51 -4.84
C ALA A 77 -5.52 -21.30 -4.88
N GLN A 78 -4.96 -20.99 -6.05
CA GLN A 78 -4.08 -19.82 -6.22
C GLN A 78 -4.79 -18.50 -6.05
N ILE A 79 -6.05 -18.37 -6.42
CA ILE A 79 -6.78 -17.12 -6.17
C ILE A 79 -7.28 -17.02 -4.73
N GLU A 80 -7.68 -18.14 -4.11
CA GLU A 80 -8.12 -18.16 -2.72
C GLU A 80 -6.98 -17.90 -1.72
N ILE A 81 -5.77 -18.34 -2.03
CA ILE A 81 -4.60 -18.05 -1.19
C ILE A 81 -4.30 -16.54 -1.11
N VAL A 82 -4.61 -15.76 -2.16
CA VAL A 82 -4.50 -14.29 -2.14
C VAL A 82 -5.38 -13.72 -1.03
N TYR A 83 -6.64 -14.17 -0.98
CA TYR A 83 -7.57 -13.76 0.06
C TYR A 83 -7.13 -14.22 1.46
N ALA A 84 -6.62 -15.46 1.57
CA ALA A 84 -6.13 -16.00 2.83
C ALA A 84 -4.96 -15.18 3.40
N TYR A 85 -3.98 -14.81 2.57
CA TYR A 85 -2.90 -13.92 2.97
C TYR A 85 -3.40 -12.55 3.42
N TYR A 86 -4.30 -11.92 2.63
CA TYR A 86 -4.90 -10.64 2.97
C TYR A 86 -5.61 -10.68 4.33
N ARG A 87 -6.38 -11.74 4.58
CA ARG A 87 -7.11 -11.92 5.85
C ARG A 87 -6.19 -12.29 7.02
N ASN A 88 -5.02 -12.84 6.75
CA ASN A 88 -3.97 -13.12 7.74
C ASN A 88 -3.10 -11.88 8.05
N ASP A 89 -3.43 -10.72 7.50
CA ASP A 89 -2.68 -9.45 7.62
C ASP A 89 -1.26 -9.53 7.01
N ASP A 90 -1.05 -10.46 6.06
CA ASP A 90 0.20 -10.60 5.31
C ASP A 90 0.05 -9.94 3.92
N MET A 91 0.08 -8.62 3.93
CA MET A 91 -0.21 -7.81 2.75
C MET A 91 0.82 -8.00 1.62
N GLU A 92 2.08 -8.18 1.97
CA GLU A 92 3.16 -8.41 0.99
C GLU A 92 2.98 -9.76 0.28
N ALA A 93 2.68 -10.82 1.04
CA ALA A 93 2.40 -12.13 0.45
C ALA A 93 1.12 -12.12 -0.40
N ALA A 94 0.06 -11.44 0.05
CA ALA A 94 -1.18 -11.28 -0.71
C ALA A 94 -0.91 -10.59 -2.06
N ARG A 95 -0.14 -9.49 -2.06
CA ARG A 95 0.25 -8.76 -3.26
C ARG A 95 1.08 -9.65 -4.22
N ALA A 96 2.08 -10.35 -3.68
CA ALA A 96 2.93 -11.23 -4.47
C ALA A 96 2.14 -12.42 -5.09
N ALA A 97 1.20 -12.99 -4.33
CA ALA A 97 0.33 -14.05 -4.80
C ALA A 97 -0.64 -13.55 -5.90
N ALA A 98 -1.21 -12.35 -5.74
CA ALA A 98 -2.05 -11.72 -6.78
C ALA A 98 -1.26 -11.45 -8.06
N ASP A 99 -0.05 -10.89 -7.96
CA ASP A 99 0.84 -10.68 -9.11
C ASP A 99 1.20 -11.99 -9.81
N ARG A 100 1.42 -13.05 -9.05
CA ARG A 100 1.69 -14.38 -9.60
C ARG A 100 0.48 -14.94 -10.34
N PHE A 101 -0.72 -14.83 -9.76
CA PHE A 101 -1.97 -15.26 -10.40
C PHE A 101 -2.20 -14.54 -11.72
N ILE A 102 -2.05 -13.21 -11.75
CA ILE A 102 -2.20 -12.37 -12.96
C ILE A 102 -1.26 -12.84 -14.08
N ARG A 103 -0.01 -13.21 -13.74
CA ARG A 103 0.95 -13.69 -14.75
C ARG A 103 0.67 -15.10 -15.24
N LEU A 104 0.16 -15.97 -14.38
CA LEU A 104 -0.06 -17.39 -14.73
C LEU A 104 -1.40 -17.63 -15.42
N HIS A 105 -2.41 -16.82 -15.09
CA HIS A 105 -3.79 -16.98 -15.54
C HIS A 105 -4.37 -15.69 -16.14
N PRO A 106 -3.76 -15.14 -17.22
CA PRO A 106 -4.19 -13.85 -17.80
C PRO A 106 -5.62 -13.90 -18.37
N ASP A 107 -6.12 -15.08 -18.71
CA ASP A 107 -7.46 -15.30 -19.28
C ASP A 107 -8.47 -15.84 -18.26
N SER A 108 -8.12 -15.83 -16.95
CA SER A 108 -9.00 -16.32 -15.89
C SER A 108 -10.25 -15.44 -15.73
N GLU A 109 -11.39 -16.05 -15.42
CA GLU A 109 -12.62 -15.33 -15.06
C GLU A 109 -12.46 -14.53 -13.75
N ASN A 110 -11.48 -14.89 -12.90
CA ASN A 110 -11.18 -14.23 -11.63
C ASN A 110 -10.01 -13.22 -11.74
N ILE A 111 -9.61 -12.84 -12.95
CA ILE A 111 -8.45 -11.97 -13.15
C ILE A 111 -8.67 -10.57 -12.57
N ASP A 112 -9.89 -10.03 -12.71
CA ASP A 112 -10.27 -8.72 -12.16
C ASP A 112 -10.24 -8.72 -10.62
N TYR A 113 -10.63 -9.85 -9.99
CA TYR A 113 -10.50 -10.01 -8.54
C TYR A 113 -9.03 -10.00 -8.10
N ALA A 114 -8.13 -10.63 -8.88
CA ALA A 114 -6.70 -10.61 -8.56
C ALA A 114 -6.13 -9.18 -8.62
N TYR A 115 -6.48 -8.38 -9.64
CA TYR A 115 -6.12 -6.96 -9.70
C TYR A 115 -6.70 -6.15 -8.53
N TYR A 116 -7.94 -6.42 -8.17
CA TYR A 116 -8.58 -5.77 -7.04
C TYR A 116 -7.87 -6.09 -5.71
N MET A 117 -7.57 -7.36 -5.45
CA MET A 117 -6.86 -7.79 -4.25
C MET A 117 -5.43 -7.24 -4.18
N LYS A 118 -4.76 -7.12 -5.32
CA LYS A 118 -3.46 -6.45 -5.42
C LYS A 118 -3.55 -5.00 -4.94
N GLY A 119 -4.54 -4.24 -5.42
CA GLY A 119 -4.79 -2.86 -4.97
C GLY A 119 -5.13 -2.77 -3.49
N LEU A 120 -5.94 -3.72 -2.97
CA LEU A 120 -6.29 -3.79 -1.54
C LEU A 120 -5.07 -4.06 -0.65
N SER A 121 -4.14 -4.89 -1.11
CA SER A 121 -2.96 -5.27 -0.33
C SER A 121 -2.01 -4.08 -0.04
N SER A 122 -2.02 -3.06 -0.89
CA SER A 122 -1.27 -1.81 -0.66
C SER A 122 -2.17 -0.69 -0.09
N PHE A 123 -3.48 -0.92 0.05
CA PHE A 123 -4.42 0.08 0.53
C PHE A 123 -4.37 0.19 2.04
N THR A 124 -4.11 1.40 2.54
CA THR A 124 -4.15 1.69 3.96
C THR A 124 -5.16 2.80 4.20
N ASP A 125 -6.28 2.49 4.84
CA ASP A 125 -7.34 3.45 5.19
C ASP A 125 -7.14 4.12 6.55
N GLY A 126 -6.07 3.79 7.23
CA GLY A 126 -5.81 4.31 8.57
C GLY A 126 -6.68 3.68 9.67
N GLY A 127 -7.51 2.67 9.35
CA GLY A 127 -8.50 2.09 10.23
C GLY A 127 -8.00 1.11 11.30
N GLY A 128 -6.71 1.01 11.56
CA GLY A 128 -6.19 0.13 12.61
C GLY A 128 -6.75 0.49 14.01
N ILE A 129 -6.93 -0.53 14.86
CA ILE A 129 -7.47 -0.39 16.23
C ILE A 129 -6.76 0.71 17.02
N PHE A 130 -5.46 0.90 16.80
CA PHE A 130 -4.65 1.93 17.45
C PHE A 130 -4.98 3.36 16.97
N ASN A 131 -5.48 3.56 15.74
CA ASN A 131 -5.84 4.87 15.23
C ASN A 131 -7.07 5.47 15.94
N ARG A 132 -7.90 4.64 16.57
CA ARG A 132 -9.04 5.07 17.37
C ARG A 132 -8.60 5.76 18.66
N PHE A 133 -7.41 5.43 19.17
CA PHE A 133 -6.86 5.96 20.42
C PHE A 133 -5.76 7.01 20.19
N LEU A 134 -5.10 6.97 19.03
CA LEU A 134 -4.07 7.93 18.64
C LEU A 134 -4.44 8.44 17.25
N PRO A 135 -4.93 9.67 17.10
CA PRO A 135 -5.24 10.26 15.81
C PRO A 135 -3.92 10.49 15.03
N ILE A 136 -3.47 9.44 14.34
CA ILE A 136 -2.29 9.52 13.49
C ILE A 136 -2.74 10.06 12.14
N ASP A 137 -2.18 11.17 11.73
CA ASP A 137 -2.39 11.73 10.40
C ASP A 137 -1.61 10.90 9.36
N HIS A 138 -2.32 10.00 8.68
CA HIS A 138 -1.74 9.11 7.66
C HIS A 138 -1.23 9.87 6.44
N THR A 139 -1.71 11.08 6.21
CA THR A 139 -1.27 11.92 5.09
C THR A 139 0.13 12.50 5.27
N LYS A 140 0.72 12.35 6.47
CA LYS A 140 2.11 12.75 6.78
C LYS A 140 3.13 11.60 6.65
N ARG A 141 2.66 10.39 6.33
CA ARG A 141 3.53 9.23 6.15
C ARG A 141 4.02 9.13 4.71
N ASP A 142 5.00 8.25 4.48
CA ASP A 142 5.46 7.89 3.14
C ASP A 142 4.26 7.49 2.26
N PRO A 143 4.07 8.15 1.11
CA PRO A 143 2.94 7.89 0.22
C PRO A 143 3.14 6.67 -0.68
N GLY A 144 4.25 5.91 -0.56
CA GLY A 144 4.60 4.82 -1.46
C GLY A 144 3.48 3.80 -1.63
N SER A 145 2.95 3.25 -0.54
CA SER A 145 1.85 2.28 -0.57
C SER A 145 0.55 2.86 -1.15
N ALA A 146 0.27 4.15 -0.87
CA ALA A 146 -0.89 4.82 -1.44
C ALA A 146 -0.77 5.00 -2.97
N GLN A 147 0.43 5.31 -3.47
CA GLN A 147 0.71 5.41 -4.91
C GLN A 147 0.61 4.05 -5.60
N GLU A 148 1.14 2.99 -4.98
CA GLU A 148 1.01 1.62 -5.49
C GLU A 148 -0.44 1.19 -5.58
N SER A 149 -1.21 1.33 -4.50
CA SER A 149 -2.63 1.01 -4.45
C SER A 149 -3.43 1.79 -5.51
N PHE A 150 -3.16 3.09 -5.65
CA PHE A 150 -3.80 3.93 -6.67
C PHE A 150 -3.51 3.42 -8.08
N THR A 151 -2.26 3.04 -8.36
CA THR A 151 -1.83 2.52 -9.66
C THR A 151 -2.49 1.18 -9.97
N ASP A 152 -2.57 0.28 -8.98
CA ASP A 152 -3.19 -1.04 -9.16
C ASP A 152 -4.70 -0.93 -9.40
N PHE A 153 -5.43 -0.08 -8.65
CA PHE A 153 -6.84 0.18 -8.93
C PHE A 153 -7.06 0.88 -10.27
N ALA A 154 -6.16 1.79 -10.68
CA ALA A 154 -6.24 2.40 -12.00
C ALA A 154 -6.07 1.35 -13.12
N GLN A 155 -5.18 0.38 -12.93
CA GLN A 155 -4.99 -0.72 -13.87
C GLN A 155 -6.23 -1.63 -13.93
N LEU A 156 -6.83 -1.98 -12.79
CA LEU A 156 -8.10 -2.70 -12.75
C LEU A 156 -9.17 -1.99 -13.58
N LEU A 157 -9.38 -0.69 -13.34
CA LEU A 157 -10.43 0.08 -14.01
C LEU A 157 -10.18 0.29 -15.51
N ALA A 158 -8.91 0.32 -15.93
CA ALA A 158 -8.52 0.44 -17.33
C ALA A 158 -8.75 -0.87 -18.10
N LEU A 159 -8.44 -2.01 -17.48
CA LEU A 159 -8.55 -3.32 -18.12
C LEU A 159 -9.94 -3.94 -17.98
N TYR A 160 -10.59 -3.72 -16.83
CA TYR A 160 -11.87 -4.34 -16.45
C TYR A 160 -12.86 -3.29 -15.92
N PRO A 161 -13.31 -2.34 -16.76
CA PRO A 161 -14.17 -1.22 -16.32
C PRO A 161 -15.54 -1.66 -15.79
N ASP A 162 -16.01 -2.83 -16.22
CA ASP A 162 -17.31 -3.44 -15.85
C ASP A 162 -17.18 -4.48 -14.72
N SER A 163 -15.99 -4.63 -14.13
CA SER A 163 -15.78 -5.52 -12.98
C SER A 163 -16.72 -5.21 -11.82
N ALA A 164 -17.15 -6.26 -11.12
CA ALA A 164 -17.95 -6.12 -9.89
C ALA A 164 -17.23 -5.27 -8.82
N TYR A 165 -15.90 -5.20 -8.87
CA TYR A 165 -15.07 -4.45 -7.92
C TYR A 165 -14.82 -2.99 -8.36
N ALA A 166 -15.20 -2.61 -9.59
CA ALA A 166 -14.90 -1.31 -10.15
C ALA A 166 -15.49 -0.14 -9.35
N GLY A 167 -16.68 -0.32 -8.76
CA GLY A 167 -17.32 0.69 -7.92
C GLY A 167 -16.51 1.00 -6.65
N ASP A 168 -16.10 -0.02 -5.92
CA ASP A 168 -15.29 0.11 -4.71
C ASP A 168 -13.88 0.64 -5.04
N ALA A 169 -13.26 0.15 -6.10
CA ALA A 169 -11.95 0.63 -6.56
C ALA A 169 -11.96 2.14 -6.85
N ARG A 170 -13.00 2.66 -7.52
CA ARG A 170 -13.16 4.11 -7.77
C ARG A 170 -13.28 4.90 -6.48
N ALA A 171 -14.06 4.42 -5.51
CA ALA A 171 -14.20 5.08 -4.21
C ALA A 171 -12.85 5.14 -3.46
N ARG A 172 -12.09 4.06 -3.45
CA ARG A 172 -10.75 4.02 -2.86
C ARG A 172 -9.77 4.93 -3.58
N MET A 173 -9.81 4.99 -4.89
CA MET A 173 -8.97 5.91 -5.67
C MET A 173 -9.23 7.38 -5.33
N ILE A 174 -10.49 7.77 -5.10
CA ILE A 174 -10.81 9.14 -4.65
C ILE A 174 -10.16 9.41 -3.28
N TYR A 175 -10.28 8.48 -2.34
CA TYR A 175 -9.65 8.57 -1.02
C TYR A 175 -8.11 8.68 -1.13
N LEU A 176 -7.49 7.80 -1.90
CA LEU A 176 -6.04 7.79 -2.12
C LEU A 176 -5.56 9.09 -2.76
N ARG A 177 -6.28 9.59 -3.77
CA ARG A 177 -5.96 10.84 -4.45
C ARG A 177 -5.99 12.03 -3.49
N ASN A 178 -7.00 12.09 -2.61
CA ASN A 178 -7.08 13.13 -1.60
C ASN A 178 -5.91 13.04 -0.59
N ASN A 179 -5.53 11.83 -0.18
CA ASN A 179 -4.40 11.62 0.73
C ASN A 179 -3.07 12.00 0.10
N LEU A 180 -2.84 11.62 -1.16
CA LEU A 180 -1.64 11.98 -1.92
C LEU A 180 -1.53 13.50 -2.11
N ALA A 181 -2.64 14.17 -2.46
CA ALA A 181 -2.68 15.61 -2.56
C ALA A 181 -2.37 16.30 -1.21
N ARG A 182 -2.94 15.80 -0.11
CA ARG A 182 -2.70 16.33 1.23
C ARG A 182 -1.25 16.13 1.68
N TYR A 183 -0.63 15.00 1.35
CA TYR A 183 0.80 14.78 1.58
C TYR A 183 1.66 15.86 0.93
N GLU A 184 1.41 16.20 -0.33
CA GLU A 184 2.15 17.24 -1.04
C GLU A 184 1.97 18.62 -0.38
N ILE A 185 0.77 18.93 0.16
CA ILE A 185 0.54 20.14 0.94
C ILE A 185 1.38 20.14 2.22
N HIS A 186 1.44 19.03 2.96
CA HIS A 186 2.30 18.94 4.15
C HIS A 186 3.79 19.16 3.81
N VAL A 187 4.24 18.65 2.66
CA VAL A 187 5.60 18.89 2.17
C VAL A 187 5.80 20.36 1.79
N ALA A 188 4.81 21.00 1.16
CA ALA A 188 4.86 22.43 0.84
C ALA A 188 4.90 23.29 2.10
N ASP A 189 4.08 22.99 3.10
CA ASP A 189 4.07 23.66 4.40
C ASP A 189 5.43 23.54 5.10
N TYR A 190 6.01 22.34 5.13
CA TYR A 190 7.34 22.11 5.69
C TYR A 190 8.41 23.00 5.05
N TYR A 191 8.36 23.20 3.72
CA TYR A 191 9.30 24.09 3.02
C TYR A 191 8.98 25.57 3.29
N THR A 192 7.71 25.95 3.42
CA THR A 192 7.29 27.32 3.75
C THR A 192 7.81 27.73 5.12
N GLU A 193 7.67 26.89 6.15
CA GLU A 193 8.17 27.10 7.50
C GLU A 193 9.70 27.30 7.53
N ARG A 194 10.42 26.67 6.59
CA ARG A 194 11.87 26.82 6.43
C ARG A 194 12.30 27.94 5.49
N ARG A 195 11.36 28.75 5.02
CA ARG A 195 11.59 29.86 4.09
C ARG A 195 12.16 29.40 2.74
N ALA A 196 12.02 28.12 2.41
CA ALA A 196 12.40 27.54 1.13
C ALA A 196 11.28 27.72 0.10
N TYR A 197 10.88 28.98 -0.13
CA TYR A 197 9.66 29.35 -0.87
C TYR A 197 9.60 28.79 -2.29
N ILE A 198 10.75 28.65 -3.00
CA ILE A 198 10.76 28.05 -4.34
C ILE A 198 10.41 26.55 -4.28
N ALA A 199 10.89 25.84 -3.25
CA ALA A 199 10.57 24.42 -3.08
C ALA A 199 9.09 24.23 -2.69
N ALA A 200 8.57 25.06 -1.78
CA ALA A 200 7.17 25.10 -1.39
C ALA A 200 6.27 25.37 -2.61
N LEU A 201 6.62 26.39 -3.39
CA LEU A 201 5.89 26.78 -4.60
C LEU A 201 5.77 25.62 -5.59
N ARG A 202 6.86 24.89 -5.86
CA ARG A 202 6.84 23.75 -6.77
C ARG A 202 5.91 22.64 -6.28
N ARG A 203 5.87 22.36 -4.97
CA ARG A 203 4.95 21.37 -4.40
C ARG A 203 3.49 21.83 -4.52
N ALA A 204 3.23 23.07 -4.20
CA ALA A 204 1.90 23.64 -4.34
C ALA A 204 1.40 23.67 -5.79
N GLN A 205 2.25 24.07 -6.75
CA GLN A 205 1.95 23.98 -8.18
C GLN A 205 1.64 22.55 -8.61
N TYR A 206 2.43 21.58 -8.16
CA TYR A 206 2.19 20.17 -8.47
C TYR A 206 0.81 19.70 -8.00
N VAL A 207 0.35 20.16 -6.82
CA VAL A 207 -1.01 19.85 -6.34
C VAL A 207 -2.07 20.47 -7.24
N VAL A 208 -1.94 21.74 -7.59
CA VAL A 208 -2.93 22.47 -8.43
C VAL A 208 -3.02 21.86 -9.84
N GLU A 209 -1.89 21.41 -10.39
CA GLU A 209 -1.83 20.85 -11.74
C GLU A 209 -2.30 19.39 -11.81
N ASN A 210 -1.95 18.55 -10.80
CA ASN A 210 -2.13 17.11 -10.91
C ASN A 210 -3.28 16.56 -10.04
N PHE A 211 -3.75 17.30 -9.03
CA PHE A 211 -4.78 16.85 -8.10
C PHE A 211 -6.07 17.67 -8.16
N GLN A 212 -6.44 18.13 -9.36
CA GLN A 212 -7.68 18.87 -9.58
C GLN A 212 -8.89 18.11 -9.04
N GLY A 213 -9.84 18.84 -8.45
CA GLY A 213 -11.03 18.25 -7.81
C GLY A 213 -10.81 17.70 -6.40
N THR A 214 -9.58 17.80 -5.84
CA THR A 214 -9.33 17.51 -4.42
C THR A 214 -9.44 18.78 -3.56
N PRO A 215 -9.80 18.67 -2.28
CA PRO A 215 -9.82 19.83 -1.36
C PRO A 215 -8.45 20.51 -1.22
N ALA A 216 -7.36 19.78 -1.40
CA ALA A 216 -5.99 20.27 -1.29
C ALA A 216 -5.60 21.34 -2.32
N VAL A 217 -6.35 21.46 -3.43
CA VAL A 217 -6.09 22.48 -4.47
C VAL A 217 -6.20 23.90 -3.89
N ALA A 218 -7.19 24.17 -3.06
CA ALA A 218 -7.35 25.47 -2.42
C ALA A 218 -6.16 25.83 -1.52
N ASP A 219 -5.70 24.88 -0.70
CA ASP A 219 -4.50 25.03 0.13
C ASP A 219 -3.25 25.27 -0.74
N GLY A 220 -3.12 24.52 -1.85
CA GLY A 220 -2.04 24.69 -2.82
C GLY A 220 -2.01 26.11 -3.41
N MET A 221 -3.16 26.63 -3.86
CA MET A 221 -3.27 28.00 -4.36
C MET A 221 -2.89 29.04 -3.29
N ALA A 222 -3.33 28.84 -2.04
CA ALA A 222 -2.98 29.73 -0.93
C ALA A 222 -1.46 29.73 -0.66
N ILE A 223 -0.82 28.57 -0.67
CA ILE A 223 0.65 28.46 -0.53
C ILE A 223 1.36 29.16 -1.72
N MET A 224 0.84 29.07 -2.94
CA MET A 224 1.42 29.76 -4.10
C MET A 224 1.36 31.28 -3.89
N VAL A 225 0.22 31.84 -3.45
CA VAL A 225 0.09 33.27 -3.14
C VAL A 225 1.13 33.69 -2.12
N GLU A 226 1.21 32.98 -0.98
CA GLU A 226 2.18 33.29 0.08
C GLU A 226 3.62 33.24 -0.44
N CYS A 227 3.98 32.19 -1.18
CA CYS A 227 5.33 32.05 -1.74
C CYS A 227 5.68 33.17 -2.73
N TYR A 228 4.76 33.57 -3.60
CA TYR A 228 4.98 34.68 -4.52
C TYR A 228 5.17 36.01 -3.78
N LEU A 229 4.36 36.30 -2.76
CA LEU A 229 4.54 37.49 -1.92
C LEU A 229 5.90 37.51 -1.22
N ARG A 230 6.32 36.37 -0.63
CA ARG A 230 7.61 36.23 0.04
C ARG A 230 8.83 36.33 -0.90
N LEU A 231 8.63 36.03 -2.18
CA LEU A 231 9.65 36.16 -3.24
C LEU A 231 9.64 37.53 -3.91
N GLY A 232 8.69 38.41 -3.57
CA GLY A 232 8.53 39.76 -4.19
C GLY A 232 7.95 39.69 -5.61
N LEU A 233 7.29 38.58 -5.98
CA LEU A 233 6.67 38.36 -7.30
C LEU A 233 5.18 38.80 -7.25
N ASN A 234 4.93 40.09 -7.02
CA ASN A 234 3.61 40.61 -6.71
C ASN A 234 2.57 40.35 -7.82
N GLU A 235 2.91 40.51 -9.08
CA GLU A 235 1.97 40.25 -10.19
C GLU A 235 1.48 38.79 -10.22
N LEU A 236 2.35 37.83 -9.92
CA LEU A 236 1.98 36.42 -9.81
C LEU A 236 1.16 36.12 -8.56
N ALA A 237 1.47 36.81 -7.45
CA ALA A 237 0.69 36.73 -6.24
C ALA A 237 -0.75 37.25 -6.44
N ASP A 238 -0.90 38.42 -7.05
CA ASP A 238 -2.21 39.02 -7.37
C ASP A 238 -3.05 38.13 -8.27
N THR A 239 -2.43 37.58 -9.33
CA THR A 239 -3.10 36.66 -10.24
C THR A 239 -3.56 35.37 -9.53
N SER A 240 -2.67 34.79 -8.71
CA SER A 240 -2.98 33.56 -7.95
C SER A 240 -4.06 33.83 -6.89
N LEU A 241 -4.03 34.99 -6.23
CA LEU A 241 -5.05 35.40 -5.26
C LEU A 241 -6.41 35.62 -5.92
N ALA A 242 -6.44 36.24 -7.11
CA ALA A 242 -7.68 36.41 -7.84
C ALA A 242 -8.32 35.04 -8.16
N LEU A 243 -7.53 34.08 -8.63
CA LEU A 243 -8.00 32.70 -8.89
C LEU A 243 -8.46 31.99 -7.63
N LEU A 244 -7.75 32.17 -6.49
CA LEU A 244 -8.15 31.59 -5.21
C LEU A 244 -9.51 32.18 -4.77
N LYS A 245 -9.70 33.49 -4.84
CA LYS A 245 -10.95 34.16 -4.48
C LYS A 245 -12.12 33.75 -5.37
N GLU A 246 -11.88 33.60 -6.66
CA GLU A 246 -12.91 33.20 -7.64
C GLU A 246 -13.39 31.77 -7.38
N ASN A 247 -12.47 30.82 -7.16
CA ASN A 247 -12.80 29.40 -7.07
C ASN A 247 -13.09 28.94 -5.63
N TYR A 248 -12.46 29.58 -4.63
CA TYR A 248 -12.54 29.21 -3.21
C TYR A 248 -12.71 30.44 -2.30
N PRO A 249 -13.78 31.24 -2.47
CA PRO A 249 -13.96 32.52 -1.76
C PRO A 249 -14.03 32.38 -0.23
N GLN A 250 -14.32 31.19 0.30
CA GLN A 250 -14.41 30.91 1.72
C GLN A 250 -13.15 30.24 2.29
N HIS A 251 -12.03 30.23 1.54
CA HIS A 251 -10.81 29.62 2.03
C HIS A 251 -10.28 30.40 3.25
N ALA A 252 -9.77 29.67 4.26
CA ALA A 252 -9.31 30.24 5.53
C ALA A 252 -8.17 31.25 5.40
N SER A 253 -7.47 31.31 4.28
CA SER A 253 -6.44 32.31 3.99
C SER A 253 -7.00 33.61 3.39
N ILE A 254 -8.32 33.76 3.31
CA ILE A 254 -9.00 35.01 2.87
C ILE A 254 -9.82 35.51 4.05
N ASP A 255 -9.62 36.76 4.46
CA ASP A 255 -10.40 37.36 5.52
C ASP A 255 -11.77 37.87 5.06
N SER A 256 -12.54 38.51 6.00
CA SER A 256 -13.88 39.03 5.68
C SER A 256 -13.87 40.17 4.67
N ASP A 257 -12.76 40.90 4.54
CA ASP A 257 -12.60 42.03 3.65
C ASP A 257 -12.06 41.58 2.27
N GLY A 258 -11.75 40.28 2.19
CA GLY A 258 -11.22 39.64 0.99
C GLY A 258 -9.69 39.73 0.86
N ASP A 259 -8.99 40.16 1.91
CA ASP A 259 -7.54 40.26 1.90
C ASP A 259 -6.88 38.90 2.26
N PHE A 260 -5.67 38.69 1.69
CA PHE A 260 -4.93 37.49 1.94
C PHE A 260 -4.22 37.49 3.29
N ILE A 261 -4.49 36.50 4.11
CA ILE A 261 -3.87 36.34 5.43
C ILE A 261 -2.54 35.60 5.25
N ILE A 262 -1.43 36.28 5.36
CA ILE A 262 -0.10 35.67 5.40
C ILE A 262 0.05 34.92 6.73
N ARG A 263 0.41 33.66 6.71
CA ARG A 263 0.66 32.88 7.93
C ARG A 263 1.81 33.52 8.70
N THR A 264 1.55 33.83 9.97
CA THR A 264 2.56 34.41 10.85
C THR A 264 3.65 33.37 11.09
N GLU A 265 4.90 33.82 11.01
CA GLU A 265 6.04 32.97 11.38
C GLU A 265 5.95 32.66 12.88
N ILE A 266 5.96 31.38 13.23
CA ILE A 266 6.10 30.89 14.62
C ILE A 266 7.57 30.82 14.97
#